data_7830a06c368121f4750e32069d1a655c
#
_entry.id   7830a06c368121f4750e32069d1a655c
#
_cell.length_a   1.000
_cell.length_b   1.000
_cell.length_c   1.000
_cell.angle_alpha   90.00
_cell.angle_beta   90.00
_cell.angle_gamma   90.00
#
_symmetry.space_group_name_H-M   'P 1'
#
loop_
_entity.id
_entity.type
_entity.pdbx_description
1 polymer ?
#
loop_
_entity_poly.entity_id
_entity_poly.type
_entity_poly.pdbx_seq_one_letter_code
_entity_poly.pdbx_strand_id
1 'polypeptide(L)'
;MGSEMCIRDRSYVPTTFLGMVDSCLGGKSSINVGPYKNLVGNFHPPRRIDIVPVFARSLPMVEMAGGAAEAAKISFCRGKTTFANYEQLASPVVAGVWTEEQLAQLLHATLVVKKWFIEKDEFDQAERRLLNFGHTWGHALESATAFAIPHGLAVGLGTVSYTHLTLPTTPYV
;
A
#
# COMPACT_ATOMS: atom_id res chain seq x y z
N MET A 1 24.67 -23.56 5.90
CA MET A 1 23.35 -24.20 6.04
C MET A 1 22.34 -23.14 6.44
N GLY A 2 21.67 -22.48 5.55
CA GLY A 2 20.75 -21.43 5.97
C GLY A 2 19.84 -20.86 4.89
N SER A 3 20.18 -20.99 3.64
CA SER A 3 19.44 -20.35 2.55
C SER A 3 18.30 -21.20 1.95
N GLU A 4 18.32 -22.49 2.13
CA GLU A 4 17.34 -23.39 1.47
C GLU A 4 15.95 -23.38 2.10
N MET A 5 15.80 -22.96 3.34
CA MET A 5 14.47 -22.88 3.97
C MET A 5 13.58 -21.73 3.43
N CYS A 6 14.15 -20.78 2.69
CA CYS A 6 13.39 -19.66 2.11
C CYS A 6 12.83 -19.96 0.71
N ILE A 7 13.12 -21.10 0.11
CA ILE A 7 12.75 -21.46 -1.27
C ILE A 7 11.41 -22.23 -1.33
N ARG A 8 10.60 -22.20 -0.29
CA ARG A 8 9.28 -22.83 -0.35
C ARG A 8 8.34 -21.99 -1.18
N ASP A 9 7.75 -22.58 -2.21
CA ASP A 9 6.67 -21.98 -2.97
C ASP A 9 5.58 -21.49 -2.02
N ARG A 10 5.19 -20.22 -2.19
CA ARG A 10 4.17 -19.58 -1.37
C ARG A 10 2.97 -19.21 -2.23
N SER A 11 1.78 -19.46 -1.72
CA SER A 11 0.55 -18.87 -2.24
C SER A 11 0.01 -17.89 -1.21
N TYR A 12 -0.43 -16.72 -1.65
CA TYR A 12 -1.01 -15.69 -0.79
C TYR A 12 -2.50 -15.61 -1.04
N VAL A 13 -3.24 -15.54 0.07
CA VAL A 13 -4.67 -15.21 0.08
C VAL A 13 -4.82 -14.00 1.02
N PRO A 14 -4.68 -12.77 0.52
CA PRO A 14 -4.80 -11.59 1.37
C PRO A 14 -6.26 -11.44 1.83
N THR A 15 -6.46 -11.24 3.14
CA THR A 15 -7.78 -11.14 3.75
C THR A 15 -8.10 -9.72 4.23
N THR A 16 -7.14 -8.80 4.19
CA THR A 16 -7.35 -7.37 4.47
C THR A 16 -7.33 -6.56 3.18
N PHE A 17 -8.01 -5.42 3.16
CA PHE A 17 -8.01 -4.56 1.97
C PHE A 17 -6.61 -4.03 1.67
N LEU A 18 -5.86 -3.62 2.67
CA LEU A 18 -4.44 -3.25 2.53
C LEU A 18 -3.61 -4.39 1.93
N GLY A 19 -3.82 -5.61 2.39
CA GLY A 19 -3.18 -6.80 1.84
C GLY A 19 -3.49 -7.00 0.36
N MET A 20 -4.76 -6.80 -0.03
CA MET A 20 -5.24 -6.98 -1.39
C MET A 20 -4.70 -5.91 -2.37
N VAL A 21 -4.61 -4.63 -1.95
CA VAL A 21 -4.18 -3.53 -2.83
C VAL A 21 -2.68 -3.36 -2.90
N ASP A 22 -1.96 -3.77 -1.87
CA ASP A 22 -0.53 -3.44 -1.74
C ASP A 22 0.35 -4.63 -1.37
N SER A 23 0.30 -5.12 -0.14
CA SER A 23 1.36 -5.98 0.41
C SER A 23 1.44 -7.38 -0.21
N CYS A 24 0.40 -7.88 -0.87
CA CYS A 24 0.42 -9.18 -1.52
C CYS A 24 1.35 -9.22 -2.75
N LEU A 25 1.63 -8.08 -3.37
CA LEU A 25 2.42 -7.98 -4.60
C LEU A 25 3.76 -7.30 -4.33
N GLY A 26 4.85 -7.84 -4.88
CA GLY A 26 6.18 -7.22 -4.86
C GLY A 26 7.22 -7.90 -3.99
N GLY A 27 6.89 -9.04 -3.40
CA GLY A 27 7.84 -9.98 -2.82
C GLY A 27 8.56 -9.50 -1.56
N LYS A 28 8.31 -8.29 -1.07
CA LYS A 28 8.87 -7.81 0.20
C LYS A 28 8.27 -8.65 1.33
N SER A 29 9.12 -9.31 2.12
CA SER A 29 8.69 -10.07 3.28
C SER A 29 9.62 -9.74 4.44
N SER A 30 9.12 -8.89 5.33
CA SER A 30 9.89 -8.43 6.49
C SER A 30 9.07 -8.51 7.76
N ILE A 31 9.79 -8.64 8.87
CA ILE A 31 9.23 -8.65 10.23
C ILE A 31 9.88 -7.56 11.08
N ASN A 32 9.12 -7.07 12.03
CA ASN A 32 9.63 -6.15 13.04
C ASN A 32 10.37 -6.95 14.11
N VAL A 33 11.46 -6.38 14.65
CA VAL A 33 12.22 -6.97 15.75
C VAL A 33 12.41 -5.93 16.84
N GLY A 34 11.76 -6.12 17.98
CA GLY A 34 11.70 -5.12 19.04
C GLY A 34 11.10 -3.80 18.53
N PRO A 35 11.74 -2.64 18.78
CA PRO A 35 11.24 -1.35 18.31
C PRO A 35 11.54 -1.07 16.84
N TYR A 36 12.28 -1.95 16.15
CA TYR A 36 12.75 -1.73 14.78
C TYR A 36 11.80 -2.35 13.78
N LYS A 37 11.28 -1.52 12.88
CA LYS A 37 10.38 -1.91 11.81
C LYS A 37 11.16 -2.52 10.64
N ASN A 38 10.65 -3.61 10.05
CA ASN A 38 11.19 -4.25 8.84
C ASN A 38 12.67 -4.65 8.92
N LEU A 39 13.18 -5.01 10.10
CA LEU A 39 14.60 -5.25 10.32
C LEU A 39 15.11 -6.56 9.65
N VAL A 40 14.27 -7.59 9.62
CA VAL A 40 14.63 -8.88 9.04
C VAL A 40 13.65 -9.22 7.94
N GLY A 41 14.15 -9.48 6.74
CA GLY A 41 13.31 -9.81 5.60
C GLY A 41 14.12 -10.13 4.34
N ASN A 42 13.39 -10.50 3.30
CA ASN A 42 13.95 -10.75 1.98
C ASN A 42 12.98 -10.33 0.88
N PHE A 43 13.45 -10.39 -0.36
CA PHE A 43 12.60 -10.30 -1.55
C PHE A 43 12.35 -11.72 -2.07
N HIS A 44 11.11 -12.19 -1.89
CA HIS A 44 10.70 -13.49 -2.41
C HIS A 44 9.22 -13.44 -2.81
N PRO A 45 8.92 -13.27 -4.11
CA PRO A 45 7.55 -13.18 -4.58
C PRO A 45 6.81 -14.51 -4.36
N PRO A 46 5.51 -14.47 -4.07
CA PRO A 46 4.70 -15.68 -4.06
C PRO A 46 4.52 -16.21 -5.48
N ARG A 47 4.37 -17.52 -5.61
CA ARG A 47 4.07 -18.18 -6.89
C ARG A 47 2.66 -17.86 -7.38
N ARG A 48 1.73 -17.64 -6.43
CA ARG A 48 0.32 -17.38 -6.70
C ARG A 48 -0.25 -16.42 -5.66
N ILE A 49 -1.13 -15.54 -6.13
CA ILE A 49 -1.90 -14.64 -5.28
C ILE A 49 -3.38 -14.79 -5.66
N ASP A 50 -4.19 -15.24 -4.72
CA ASP A 50 -5.63 -15.37 -4.88
C ASP A 50 -6.31 -14.24 -4.10
N ILE A 51 -6.89 -13.28 -4.82
CA ILE A 51 -7.58 -12.14 -4.22
C ILE A 51 -9.09 -12.39 -4.27
N VAL A 52 -9.69 -12.45 -3.09
CA VAL A 52 -11.11 -12.78 -2.91
C VAL A 52 -11.80 -11.59 -2.24
N PRO A 53 -12.47 -10.70 -3.01
CA PRO A 53 -13.02 -9.44 -2.49
C PRO A 53 -14.03 -9.60 -1.35
N VAL A 54 -14.71 -10.74 -1.26
CA VAL A 54 -15.71 -11.01 -0.22
C VAL A 54 -15.12 -10.90 1.19
N PHE A 55 -13.83 -11.17 1.39
CA PHE A 55 -13.20 -11.02 2.71
C PHE A 55 -13.22 -9.58 3.23
N ALA A 56 -13.29 -8.60 2.33
CA ALA A 56 -13.38 -7.21 2.72
C ALA A 56 -14.71 -6.83 3.41
N ARG A 57 -15.78 -7.65 3.24
CA ARG A 57 -17.09 -7.38 3.86
C ARG A 57 -17.08 -7.42 5.38
N SER A 58 -16.16 -8.17 5.96
CA SER A 58 -16.03 -8.30 7.42
C SER A 58 -15.06 -7.29 8.04
N LEU A 59 -14.41 -6.47 7.22
CA LEU A 59 -13.40 -5.52 7.71
C LEU A 59 -14.07 -4.29 8.34
N PRO A 60 -13.53 -3.80 9.46
CA PRO A 60 -13.91 -2.50 10.01
C PRO A 60 -13.67 -1.37 9.01
N MET A 61 -14.44 -0.30 9.09
CA MET A 61 -14.28 0.88 8.22
C MET A 61 -12.87 1.45 8.26
N VAL A 62 -12.20 1.41 9.40
CA VAL A 62 -10.82 1.89 9.57
C VAL A 62 -9.82 1.11 8.71
N GLU A 63 -10.00 -0.20 8.56
CA GLU A 63 -9.18 -1.05 7.71
C GLU A 63 -9.46 -0.81 6.22
N MET A 64 -10.74 -0.60 5.88
CA MET A 64 -11.13 -0.21 4.52
C MET A 64 -10.53 1.14 4.14
N ALA A 65 -10.60 2.13 5.03
CA ALA A 65 -10.01 3.45 4.81
C ALA A 65 -8.47 3.36 4.66
N GLY A 66 -7.81 2.52 5.45
CA GLY A 66 -6.36 2.28 5.33
C GLY A 66 -5.96 1.71 3.98
N GLY A 67 -6.69 0.70 3.48
CA GLY A 67 -6.45 0.13 2.15
C GLY A 67 -6.74 1.14 1.03
N ALA A 68 -7.81 1.94 1.16
CA ALA A 68 -8.12 3.00 0.20
C ALA A 68 -7.03 4.07 0.15
N ALA A 69 -6.46 4.46 1.29
CA ALA A 69 -5.37 5.44 1.35
C ALA A 69 -4.10 4.93 0.64
N GLU A 70 -3.75 3.66 0.81
CA GLU A 70 -2.63 3.04 0.07
C GLU A 70 -2.89 2.95 -1.43
N ALA A 71 -4.10 2.59 -1.84
CA ALA A 71 -4.50 2.59 -3.25
C ALA A 71 -4.42 3.99 -3.87
N ALA A 72 -4.86 5.02 -3.12
CA ALA A 72 -4.72 6.42 -3.49
C ALA A 72 -3.25 6.79 -3.73
N LYS A 73 -2.38 6.49 -2.77
CA LYS A 73 -0.94 6.76 -2.85
C LYS A 73 -0.31 6.09 -4.07
N ILE A 74 -0.56 4.81 -4.29
CA ILE A 74 -0.03 4.06 -5.44
C ILE A 74 -0.44 4.74 -6.75
N SER A 75 -1.72 5.09 -6.86
CA SER A 75 -2.28 5.73 -8.06
C SER A 75 -1.74 7.15 -8.26
N PHE A 76 -1.58 7.91 -7.19
CA PHE A 76 -1.00 9.27 -7.19
C PHE A 76 0.45 9.26 -7.67
N CYS A 77 1.27 8.34 -7.16
CA CYS A 77 2.67 8.20 -7.56
C CYS A 77 2.85 7.88 -9.05
N ARG A 78 1.83 7.32 -9.70
CA ARG A 78 1.87 7.03 -11.14
C ARG A 78 1.47 8.21 -12.02
N GLY A 79 0.74 9.16 -11.46
CA GLY A 79 0.38 10.41 -12.13
C GLY A 79 -1.12 10.69 -12.22
N LYS A 80 -1.44 11.86 -12.77
CA LYS A 80 -2.79 12.45 -12.78
C LYS A 80 -3.88 11.52 -13.33
N THR A 81 -3.65 10.91 -14.48
CA THR A 81 -4.65 10.06 -15.14
C THR A 81 -4.99 8.83 -14.30
N THR A 82 -3.97 8.23 -13.70
CA THR A 82 -4.14 7.05 -12.83
C THR A 82 -4.87 7.42 -11.55
N PHE A 83 -4.57 8.59 -10.99
CA PHE A 83 -5.23 9.07 -9.79
C PHE A 83 -6.71 9.42 -10.06
N ALA A 84 -7.03 10.05 -11.19
CA ALA A 84 -8.41 10.32 -11.58
C ALA A 84 -9.24 9.04 -11.76
N ASN A 85 -8.64 8.00 -12.32
CA ASN A 85 -9.28 6.68 -12.40
C ASN A 85 -9.52 6.07 -11.01
N TYR A 86 -8.54 6.20 -10.10
CA TYR A 86 -8.71 5.79 -8.72
C TYR A 86 -9.90 6.50 -8.06
N GLU A 87 -10.01 7.83 -8.17
CA GLU A 87 -11.09 8.60 -7.56
C GLU A 87 -12.47 8.10 -7.97
N GLN A 88 -12.64 7.75 -9.25
CA GLN A 88 -13.90 7.20 -9.76
C GLN A 88 -14.20 5.81 -9.18
N LEU A 89 -13.21 4.92 -9.16
CA LEU A 89 -13.39 3.54 -8.70
C LEU A 89 -13.48 3.45 -7.16
N ALA A 90 -12.79 4.33 -6.43
CA ALA A 90 -12.77 4.31 -4.97
C ALA A 90 -14.02 4.91 -4.33
N SER A 91 -14.74 5.78 -5.04
CA SER A 91 -15.90 6.51 -4.49
C SER A 91 -16.92 5.60 -3.78
N PRO A 92 -17.45 4.53 -4.37
CA PRO A 92 -18.39 3.65 -3.69
C PRO A 92 -17.76 2.87 -2.54
N VAL A 93 -16.45 2.52 -2.64
CA VAL A 93 -15.74 1.78 -1.61
C VAL A 93 -15.51 2.65 -0.37
N VAL A 94 -15.10 3.89 -0.56
CA VAL A 94 -14.89 4.86 0.52
C VAL A 94 -16.22 5.24 1.17
N ALA A 95 -17.30 5.32 0.40
CA ALA A 95 -18.64 5.56 0.92
C ALA A 95 -19.26 4.36 1.66
N GLY A 96 -18.63 3.18 1.62
CA GLY A 96 -19.14 1.97 2.27
C GLY A 96 -20.33 1.31 1.56
N VAL A 97 -20.60 1.68 0.30
CA VAL A 97 -21.76 1.22 -0.49
C VAL A 97 -21.32 0.51 -1.78
N TRP A 98 -20.40 -0.41 -1.68
CA TRP A 98 -19.77 -1.08 -2.80
C TRP A 98 -20.29 -2.51 -3.04
N THR A 99 -20.18 -2.96 -4.30
CA THR A 99 -20.34 -4.36 -4.69
C THR A 99 -18.98 -5.05 -4.79
N GLU A 100 -18.96 -6.39 -4.78
CA GLU A 100 -17.70 -7.14 -4.97
C GLU A 100 -17.04 -6.84 -6.30
N GLU A 101 -17.83 -6.60 -7.35
CA GLU A 101 -17.33 -6.22 -8.67
C GLU A 101 -16.65 -4.84 -8.64
N GLN A 102 -17.26 -3.84 -7.98
CA GLN A 102 -16.67 -2.51 -7.83
C GLN A 102 -15.35 -2.57 -7.05
N LEU A 103 -15.31 -3.35 -5.97
CA LEU A 103 -14.07 -3.55 -5.23
C LEU A 103 -13.03 -4.28 -6.09
N ALA A 104 -13.42 -5.31 -6.83
CA ALA A 104 -12.51 -6.02 -7.74
C ALA A 104 -11.93 -5.12 -8.83
N GLN A 105 -12.71 -4.20 -9.37
CA GLN A 105 -12.24 -3.21 -10.35
C GLN A 105 -11.19 -2.26 -9.74
N LEU A 106 -11.44 -1.75 -8.53
CA LEU A 106 -10.46 -0.92 -7.81
C LEU A 106 -9.17 -1.69 -7.51
N LEU A 107 -9.29 -2.91 -7.01
CA LEU A 107 -8.15 -3.81 -6.74
C LEU A 107 -7.33 -4.03 -8.00
N HIS A 108 -7.96 -4.42 -9.10
CA HIS A 108 -7.30 -4.66 -10.36
C HIS A 108 -6.56 -3.42 -10.87
N ALA A 109 -7.23 -2.26 -10.89
CA ALA A 109 -6.64 -1.00 -11.34
C ALA A 109 -5.39 -0.64 -10.50
N THR A 110 -5.48 -0.76 -9.17
CA THR A 110 -4.37 -0.45 -8.26
C THR A 110 -3.19 -1.42 -8.45
N LEU A 111 -3.47 -2.71 -8.56
CA LEU A 111 -2.43 -3.73 -8.72
C LEU A 111 -1.73 -3.65 -10.07
N VAL A 112 -2.42 -3.27 -11.15
CA VAL A 112 -1.79 -2.99 -12.46
C VAL A 112 -0.79 -1.85 -12.34
N VAL A 113 -1.14 -0.80 -11.62
CA VAL A 113 -0.22 0.33 -11.35
C VAL A 113 0.98 -0.13 -10.53
N LYS A 114 0.75 -0.86 -9.44
CA LYS A 114 1.82 -1.36 -8.59
C LYS A 114 2.75 -2.32 -9.34
N LYS A 115 2.18 -3.21 -10.15
CA LYS A 115 2.93 -4.13 -11.01
C LYS A 115 3.92 -3.38 -11.89
N TRP A 116 3.51 -2.27 -12.51
CA TRP A 116 4.40 -1.45 -13.32
C TRP A 116 5.64 -0.97 -12.54
N PHE A 117 5.48 -0.51 -11.29
CA PHE A 117 6.62 -0.11 -10.45
C PHE A 117 7.54 -1.29 -10.15
N ILE A 118 6.98 -2.48 -9.89
CA ILE A 118 7.77 -3.68 -9.58
C ILE A 118 8.54 -4.16 -10.80
N GLU A 119 7.93 -4.15 -11.99
CA GLU A 119 8.58 -4.54 -13.24
C GLU A 119 9.71 -3.59 -13.64
N LYS A 120 9.62 -2.31 -13.24
CA LYS A 120 10.68 -1.31 -13.46
C LYS A 120 11.81 -1.41 -12.44
N ASP A 121 11.47 -1.76 -11.20
CA ASP A 121 12.41 -1.74 -10.08
C ASP A 121 12.01 -2.79 -9.04
N GLU A 122 12.38 -4.04 -9.29
CA GLU A 122 12.02 -5.17 -8.44
C GLU A 122 12.52 -5.00 -6.99
N PHE A 123 13.76 -4.47 -6.85
CA PHE A 123 14.45 -4.39 -5.56
C PHE A 123 14.34 -3.05 -4.84
N ASP A 124 13.46 -2.14 -5.31
CA ASP A 124 13.19 -0.87 -4.64
C ASP A 124 14.42 0.05 -4.53
N GLN A 125 15.16 0.18 -5.62
CA GLN A 125 16.38 0.98 -5.67
C GLN A 125 16.22 2.29 -6.46
N ALA A 126 15.18 2.40 -7.27
CA ALA A 126 14.91 3.52 -8.17
C ALA A 126 13.43 3.95 -8.14
N GLU A 127 12.67 3.74 -9.22
CA GLU A 127 11.29 4.23 -9.42
C GLU A 127 10.30 3.70 -8.37
N ARG A 128 10.48 2.49 -7.88
CA ARG A 128 9.61 1.90 -6.86
C ARG A 128 9.68 2.64 -5.53
N ARG A 129 10.77 3.39 -5.26
CA ARG A 129 10.89 4.25 -4.08
C ARG A 129 9.81 5.33 -4.01
N LEU A 130 9.21 5.72 -5.13
CA LEU A 130 8.06 6.61 -5.13
C LEU A 130 6.89 6.07 -4.31
N LEU A 131 6.75 4.75 -4.22
CA LEU A 131 5.73 4.13 -3.38
C LEU A 131 5.94 4.32 -1.87
N ASN A 132 7.12 4.83 -1.45
CA ASN A 132 7.38 5.25 -0.07
C ASN A 132 6.92 6.69 0.21
N PHE A 133 6.24 7.34 -0.73
CA PHE A 133 5.67 8.66 -0.54
C PHE A 133 4.71 8.66 0.68
N GLY A 134 4.82 9.69 1.52
CA GLY A 134 4.05 9.77 2.77
C GLY A 134 4.57 8.91 3.93
N HIS A 135 5.46 7.94 3.69
CA HIS A 135 5.91 6.99 4.71
C HIS A 135 6.78 7.63 5.80
N THR A 136 7.56 8.65 5.50
CA THR A 136 8.38 9.33 6.51
C THR A 136 7.51 9.90 7.65
N TRP A 137 6.47 10.64 7.29
CA TRP A 137 5.50 11.17 8.25
C TRP A 137 4.59 10.07 8.80
N GLY A 138 4.15 9.14 7.95
CA GLY A 138 3.33 8.00 8.37
C GLY A 138 4.00 7.17 9.45
N HIS A 139 5.24 6.75 9.25
CA HIS A 139 5.99 5.97 10.25
C HIS A 139 6.28 6.76 11.53
N ALA A 140 6.54 8.07 11.41
CA ALA A 140 6.70 8.92 12.60
C ALA A 140 5.39 8.97 13.42
N LEU A 141 4.25 9.08 12.74
CA LEU A 141 2.93 9.08 13.37
C LEU A 141 2.60 7.73 14.01
N GLU A 142 2.87 6.61 13.32
CA GLU A 142 2.71 5.27 13.89
C GLU A 142 3.52 5.12 15.19
N SER A 143 4.79 5.53 15.15
CA SER A 143 5.68 5.44 16.32
C SER A 143 5.23 6.34 17.47
N ALA A 144 4.86 7.58 17.19
CA ALA A 144 4.40 8.54 18.19
C ALA A 144 3.09 8.13 18.87
N THR A 145 2.26 7.35 18.18
CA THR A 145 0.97 6.86 18.70
C THR A 145 1.06 5.42 19.23
N ALA A 146 2.26 4.88 19.39
CA ALA A 146 2.46 3.48 19.77
C ALA A 146 1.64 2.50 18.89
N PHE A 147 1.58 2.77 17.59
CA PHE A 147 0.83 2.01 16.56
C PHE A 147 -0.69 2.00 16.77
N ALA A 148 -1.25 2.95 17.51
CA ALA A 148 -2.71 3.09 17.64
C ALA A 148 -3.40 3.50 16.33
N ILE A 149 -2.66 4.19 15.44
CA ILE A 149 -3.15 4.53 14.09
C ILE A 149 -2.70 3.43 13.11
N PRO A 150 -3.63 2.77 12.40
CA PRO A 150 -3.29 1.77 11.39
C PRO A 150 -2.42 2.34 10.28
N HIS A 151 -1.49 1.51 9.78
CA HIS A 151 -0.47 1.89 8.81
C HIS A 151 -1.00 2.68 7.61
N GLY A 152 -2.01 2.16 6.92
CA GLY A 152 -2.55 2.81 5.73
C GLY A 152 -3.12 4.21 6.00
N LEU A 153 -3.75 4.42 7.16
CA LEU A 153 -4.21 5.75 7.57
C LEU A 153 -3.04 6.68 7.90
N ALA A 154 -2.03 6.18 8.61
CA ALA A 154 -0.84 6.95 8.92
C ALA A 154 -0.10 7.41 7.64
N VAL A 155 0.02 6.52 6.66
CA VAL A 155 0.60 6.84 5.35
C VAL A 155 -0.26 7.82 4.56
N GLY A 156 -1.59 7.66 4.60
CA GLY A 156 -2.53 8.60 3.98
C GLY A 156 -2.38 10.02 4.55
N LEU A 157 -2.36 10.15 5.87
CA LEU A 157 -2.09 11.43 6.55
C LEU A 157 -0.72 11.99 6.20
N GLY A 158 0.31 11.14 6.15
CA GLY A 158 1.65 11.53 5.74
C GLY A 158 1.71 12.04 4.30
N THR A 159 0.95 11.41 3.39
CA THR A 159 0.83 11.84 2.00
C THR A 159 0.23 13.24 1.89
N VAL A 160 -0.90 13.49 2.59
CA VAL A 160 -1.55 14.81 2.62
C VAL A 160 -0.64 15.85 3.26
N SER A 161 -0.03 15.54 4.40
CA SER A 161 0.88 16.47 5.10
C SER A 161 2.07 16.86 4.21
N TYR A 162 2.67 15.91 3.52
CA TYR A 162 3.79 16.20 2.62
C TYR A 162 3.39 17.15 1.48
N THR A 163 2.25 16.90 0.85
CA THR A 163 1.78 17.73 -0.27
C THR A 163 1.41 19.17 0.16
N HIS A 164 0.99 19.37 1.41
CA HIS A 164 0.54 20.68 1.90
C HIS A 164 1.60 21.44 2.69
N LEU A 165 2.48 20.73 3.41
CA LEU A 165 3.47 21.36 4.29
C LEU A 165 4.83 21.61 3.60
N THR A 166 5.13 20.90 2.51
CA THR A 166 6.42 21.03 1.81
C THR A 166 6.34 21.90 0.55
N LEU A 167 5.20 22.51 0.25
CA LEU A 167 5.13 23.51 -0.79
C LEU A 167 6.02 24.68 -0.38
N PRO A 168 6.96 25.14 -1.23
CA PRO A 168 7.83 26.27 -0.91
C PRO A 168 6.95 27.51 -0.72
N THR A 169 6.89 27.99 0.51
CA THR A 169 6.22 29.24 0.87
C THR A 169 7.15 30.44 0.69
N THR A 170 8.39 30.23 0.31
CA THR A 170 9.34 31.29 0.00
C THR A 170 9.17 31.72 -1.44
N PRO A 171 8.78 33.00 -1.71
CA PRO A 171 8.91 33.55 -3.03
C PRO A 171 10.39 33.49 -3.40
N TYR A 172 10.70 32.99 -4.57
CA TYR A 172 12.03 33.17 -5.15
C TYR A 172 12.23 34.66 -5.39
N VAL A 173 13.14 35.26 -4.64
CA VAL A 173 13.63 36.60 -4.86
C VAL A 173 14.67 36.52 -5.97
#